data_ce3b14ead32347297e3cbf954f56696f
#
_entry.id   ce3b14ead32347297e3cbf954f56696f
#
_cell.length_a   1.000
_cell.length_b   1.000
_cell.length_c   1.000
_cell.angle_alpha   90.00
_cell.angle_beta   90.00
_cell.angle_gamma   90.00
#
_symmetry.space_group_name_H-M   'P 1'
#
loop_
_entity.id
_entity.type
_entity.pdbx_description
1 polymer ?
#
loop_
_entity_poly.entity_id
_entity_poly.type
_entity_poly.pdbx_seq_one_letter_code
_entity_poly.pdbx_strand_id
1 'polypeptide(L)'
;MASFADFSSHFKEHLTDLAPLGTTASSAARLKKLLQAMILKQTDLQDNPARFYAAHRYLSAYAHKIGPGFFIRFTVQFNLFAGTVLALGNDEQKASLNKMQADGELGCFGLTERLAGVSSGLVVQTECHWDEAKQMFRLHTPTDGACKNWISQVKQNNY
;
A
#
# COMPACT_ATOMS: atom_id res chain seq x y z
N MET A 1 12.81 -22.43 -6.39
CA MET A 1 12.40 -21.30 -5.51
C MET A 1 13.66 -20.78 -4.82
N ALA A 2 13.90 -19.46 -4.84
CA ALA A 2 15.00 -18.87 -4.09
C ALA A 2 14.86 -19.19 -2.60
N SER A 3 15.97 -19.50 -1.92
CA SER A 3 15.96 -19.80 -0.49
C SER A 3 15.56 -18.54 0.32
N PHE A 4 15.17 -18.73 1.58
CA PHE A 4 14.92 -17.60 2.49
C PHE A 4 16.17 -16.73 2.71
N ALA A 5 17.35 -17.35 2.66
CA ALA A 5 18.63 -16.62 2.73
C ALA A 5 18.84 -15.74 1.49
N ASP A 6 18.51 -16.25 0.30
CA ASP A 6 18.60 -15.49 -0.95
C ASP A 6 17.63 -14.29 -0.93
N PHE A 7 16.39 -14.50 -0.45
CA PHE A 7 15.44 -13.40 -0.27
C PHE A 7 16.02 -12.32 0.64
N SER A 8 16.56 -12.72 1.80
CA SER A 8 17.08 -11.80 2.80
C SER A 8 18.21 -10.93 2.27
N SER A 9 19.14 -11.53 1.52
CA SER A 9 20.26 -10.81 0.91
C SER A 9 19.79 -9.84 -0.15
N HIS A 10 18.97 -10.29 -1.10
CA HIS A 10 18.44 -9.46 -2.17
C HIS A 10 17.58 -8.30 -1.64
N PHE A 11 16.75 -8.56 -0.64
CA PHE A 11 15.89 -7.51 -0.09
C PHE A 11 16.71 -6.43 0.63
N LYS A 12 17.75 -6.81 1.40
CA LYS A 12 18.65 -5.86 2.05
C LYS A 12 19.45 -5.04 1.05
N GLU A 13 19.99 -5.68 0.02
CA GLU A 13 20.70 -5.03 -1.07
C GLU A 13 19.80 -4.01 -1.75
N HIS A 14 18.59 -4.41 -2.13
CA HIS A 14 17.62 -3.53 -2.75
C HIS A 14 17.23 -2.34 -1.86
N LEU A 15 17.06 -2.55 -0.56
CA LEU A 15 16.81 -1.46 0.38
C LEU A 15 18.01 -0.48 0.46
N THR A 16 19.23 -0.99 0.36
CA THR A 16 20.44 -0.16 0.37
C THR A 16 20.53 0.70 -0.90
N ASP A 17 20.22 0.13 -2.05
CA ASP A 17 20.21 0.83 -3.35
C ASP A 17 19.10 1.88 -3.44
N LEU A 18 18.07 1.77 -2.61
CA LEU A 18 17.02 2.77 -2.52
C LEU A 18 17.40 4.01 -1.69
N ALA A 19 18.52 4.02 -1.01
CA ALA A 19 19.07 5.22 -0.37
C ALA A 19 19.85 6.07 -1.41
N PRO A 20 19.95 7.40 -1.28
CA PRO A 20 19.63 8.23 -0.14
C PRO A 20 18.22 8.81 -0.12
N LEU A 21 17.89 9.37 1.03
CA LEU A 21 16.62 10.02 1.33
C LEU A 21 16.37 11.23 0.43
N GLY A 22 15.19 11.28 -0.11
CA GLY A 22 14.72 12.38 -0.94
C GLY A 22 13.31 12.83 -0.55
N THR A 23 12.74 13.65 -1.41
CA THR A 23 11.38 14.16 -1.31
C THR A 23 10.31 13.05 -1.32
N THR A 24 9.07 13.42 -1.10
CA THR A 24 7.91 12.53 -1.22
C THR A 24 7.86 11.83 -2.59
N ALA A 25 8.22 12.53 -3.67
CA ALA A 25 8.30 11.96 -5.02
C ALA A 25 9.36 10.85 -5.11
N SER A 26 10.53 11.07 -4.52
CA SER A 26 11.60 10.07 -4.45
C SER A 26 11.14 8.79 -3.70
N SER A 27 10.37 8.96 -2.62
CA SER A 27 9.82 7.86 -1.85
C SER A 27 8.86 6.98 -2.67
N ALA A 28 8.01 7.59 -3.50
CA ALA A 28 7.11 6.86 -4.41
C ALA A 28 7.89 6.15 -5.52
N ALA A 29 8.85 6.81 -6.14
CA ALA A 29 9.68 6.21 -7.18
C ALA A 29 10.44 4.98 -6.66
N ARG A 30 10.95 5.05 -5.43
CA ARG A 30 11.59 3.91 -4.76
C ARG A 30 10.61 2.76 -4.50
N LEU A 31 9.40 3.07 -4.04
CA LEU A 31 8.38 2.05 -3.83
C LEU A 31 7.98 1.36 -5.14
N LYS A 32 7.84 2.12 -6.24
CA LYS A 32 7.61 1.55 -7.57
C LYS A 32 8.72 0.57 -7.98
N LYS A 33 9.99 0.96 -7.79
CA LYS A 33 11.12 0.06 -8.07
C LYS A 33 11.07 -1.22 -7.23
N LEU A 34 10.72 -1.11 -5.95
CA LEU A 34 10.59 -2.27 -5.07
C LEU A 34 9.46 -3.20 -5.53
N LEU A 35 8.32 -2.65 -5.93
CA LEU A 35 7.20 -3.43 -6.48
C LEU A 35 7.63 -4.20 -7.74
N GLN A 36 8.21 -3.49 -8.69
CA GLN A 36 8.65 -4.05 -9.98
C GLN A 36 9.78 -5.09 -9.86
N ALA A 37 10.60 -4.98 -8.83
CA ALA A 37 11.64 -5.97 -8.54
C ALA A 37 11.08 -7.35 -8.17
N MET A 38 9.81 -7.46 -7.81
CA MET A 38 9.10 -8.71 -7.48
C MET A 38 9.77 -9.56 -6.39
N ILE A 39 10.67 -8.98 -5.59
CA ILE A 39 11.38 -9.66 -4.50
C ILE A 39 10.41 -9.97 -3.34
N LEU A 40 9.51 -9.04 -3.06
CA LEU A 40 8.39 -9.19 -2.14
C LEU A 40 7.09 -9.06 -2.94
N LYS A 41 6.20 -10.00 -2.80
CA LYS A 41 4.90 -9.97 -3.48
C LYS A 41 3.84 -9.33 -2.60
N GLN A 42 2.90 -8.63 -3.20
CA GLN A 42 1.75 -8.07 -2.48
C GLN A 42 0.87 -9.17 -1.86
N THR A 43 0.93 -10.38 -2.40
CA THR A 43 0.23 -11.56 -1.90
C THR A 43 0.96 -12.27 -0.76
N ASP A 44 2.20 -11.91 -0.43
CA ASP A 44 3.03 -12.62 0.56
C ASP A 44 2.48 -12.59 1.98
N LEU A 45 1.57 -11.67 2.30
CA LEU A 45 0.85 -11.72 3.57
C LEU A 45 0.11 -13.07 3.74
N GLN A 46 -0.39 -13.65 2.66
CA GLN A 46 -1.08 -14.94 2.65
C GLN A 46 -0.19 -16.07 2.15
N ASP A 47 0.54 -15.86 1.04
CA ASP A 47 1.29 -16.92 0.35
C ASP A 47 2.61 -17.26 1.04
N ASN A 48 3.25 -16.26 1.66
CA ASN A 48 4.54 -16.44 2.35
C ASN A 48 4.70 -15.46 3.52
N PRO A 49 3.96 -15.64 4.63
CA PRO A 49 4.02 -14.76 5.80
C PRO A 49 5.44 -14.58 6.35
N ALA A 50 6.27 -15.61 6.30
CA ALA A 50 7.64 -15.53 6.78
C ALA A 50 8.45 -14.49 6.00
N ARG A 51 8.31 -14.43 4.67
CA ARG A 51 8.94 -13.44 3.81
C ARG A 51 8.37 -12.04 4.07
N PHE A 52 7.05 -11.94 4.19
CA PHE A 52 6.37 -10.69 4.51
C PHE A 52 6.89 -10.06 5.81
N TYR A 53 6.93 -10.81 6.89
CA TYR A 53 7.41 -10.31 8.18
C TYR A 53 8.92 -10.08 8.21
N ALA A 54 9.69 -10.85 7.47
CA ALA A 54 11.13 -10.59 7.33
C ALA A 54 11.39 -9.23 6.65
N ALA A 55 10.64 -8.91 5.59
CA ALA A 55 10.73 -7.62 4.93
C ALA A 55 10.47 -6.46 5.91
N HIS A 56 9.45 -6.57 6.76
CA HIS A 56 9.15 -5.56 7.78
C HIS A 56 10.28 -5.40 8.80
N ARG A 57 10.88 -6.50 9.26
CA ARG A 57 12.03 -6.45 10.18
C ARG A 57 13.24 -5.75 9.55
N TYR A 58 13.54 -6.07 8.30
CA TYR A 58 14.65 -5.40 7.60
C TYR A 58 14.36 -3.92 7.37
N LEU A 59 13.14 -3.60 6.98
CA LEU A 59 12.73 -2.20 6.80
C LEU A 59 12.86 -1.40 8.11
N SER A 60 12.45 -1.96 9.24
CA SER A 60 12.63 -1.35 10.56
C SER A 60 14.11 -1.15 10.90
N ALA A 61 14.95 -2.16 10.68
CA ALA A 61 16.38 -2.08 10.96
C ALA A 61 17.09 -1.00 10.11
N TYR A 62 16.60 -0.76 8.89
CA TYR A 62 17.16 0.23 7.96
C TYR A 62 16.38 1.55 7.92
N ALA A 63 15.41 1.75 8.80
CA ALA A 63 14.55 2.95 8.81
C ALA A 63 15.35 4.26 8.87
N HIS A 64 16.47 4.27 9.63
CA HIS A 64 17.37 5.42 9.75
C HIS A 64 18.07 5.77 8.41
N LYS A 65 18.24 4.82 7.50
CA LYS A 65 18.83 5.03 6.16
C LYS A 65 17.80 5.33 5.09
N ILE A 66 16.62 4.72 5.20
CA ILE A 66 15.58 4.79 4.16
C ILE A 66 14.58 5.93 4.43
N GLY A 67 14.44 6.34 5.69
CA GLY A 67 13.52 7.35 6.16
C GLY A 67 12.13 6.82 6.52
N PRO A 68 11.51 7.42 7.54
CA PRO A 68 10.20 6.98 8.05
C PRO A 68 9.08 7.13 7.02
N GLY A 69 9.17 8.12 6.12
CA GLY A 69 8.18 8.31 5.06
C GLY A 69 8.11 7.15 4.07
N PHE A 70 9.26 6.53 3.75
CA PHE A 70 9.26 5.33 2.92
C PHE A 70 8.65 4.14 3.66
N PHE A 71 8.95 3.97 4.95
CA PHE A 71 8.38 2.90 5.76
C PHE A 71 6.85 2.98 5.78
N ILE A 72 6.30 4.19 6.01
CA ILE A 72 4.83 4.39 5.99
C ILE A 72 4.26 4.06 4.62
N ARG A 73 4.87 4.49 3.52
CA ARG A 73 4.40 4.15 2.18
C ARG A 73 4.42 2.65 1.89
N PHE A 74 5.47 1.98 2.34
CA PHE A 74 5.58 0.54 2.23
C PHE A 74 4.43 -0.16 2.97
N THR A 75 4.16 0.22 4.22
CA THR A 75 3.07 -0.39 5.00
C THR A 75 1.70 -0.06 4.42
N VAL A 76 1.49 1.13 3.89
CA VAL A 76 0.23 1.44 3.17
C VAL A 76 0.07 0.53 1.96
N GLN A 77 1.11 0.32 1.16
CA GLN A 77 1.05 -0.51 -0.04
C GLN A 77 0.82 -1.99 0.27
N PHE A 78 1.67 -2.57 1.12
CA PHE A 78 1.69 -4.03 1.34
C PHE A 78 0.71 -4.49 2.43
N ASN A 79 0.49 -3.71 3.48
CA ASN A 79 -0.39 -4.12 4.58
C ASN A 79 -1.82 -3.62 4.39
N LEU A 80 -2.00 -2.33 4.11
CA LEU A 80 -3.34 -1.75 4.08
C LEU A 80 -4.00 -1.94 2.71
N PHE A 81 -3.39 -1.48 1.64
CA PHE A 81 -3.97 -1.62 0.30
C PHE A 81 -4.06 -3.10 -0.13
N ALA A 82 -2.93 -3.77 -0.28
CA ALA A 82 -2.91 -5.16 -0.72
C ALA A 82 -3.63 -6.08 0.27
N GLY A 83 -3.42 -5.89 1.58
CA GLY A 83 -4.10 -6.66 2.61
C GLY A 83 -5.63 -6.52 2.56
N THR A 84 -6.16 -5.33 2.28
CA THR A 84 -7.60 -5.12 2.11
C THR A 84 -8.13 -5.82 0.87
N VAL A 85 -7.42 -5.73 -0.27
CA VAL A 85 -7.82 -6.42 -1.49
C VAL A 85 -7.80 -7.95 -1.28
N LEU A 86 -6.78 -8.47 -0.60
CA LEU A 86 -6.69 -9.90 -0.29
C LEU A 86 -7.81 -10.37 0.64
N ALA A 87 -8.20 -9.55 1.61
CA ALA A 87 -9.23 -9.91 2.59
C ALA A 87 -10.65 -9.77 2.04
N LEU A 88 -10.94 -8.70 1.29
CA LEU A 88 -12.30 -8.29 0.93
C LEU A 88 -12.58 -8.33 -0.58
N GLY A 89 -11.56 -8.38 -1.42
CA GLY A 89 -11.69 -8.39 -2.87
C GLY A 89 -12.27 -9.71 -3.39
N ASN A 90 -12.93 -9.64 -4.54
CA ASN A 90 -13.29 -10.82 -5.32
C ASN A 90 -12.05 -11.43 -6.03
N ASP A 91 -12.20 -12.57 -6.69
CA ASP A 91 -11.08 -13.28 -7.30
C ASP A 91 -10.39 -12.46 -8.40
N GLU A 92 -11.15 -11.71 -9.18
CA GLU A 92 -10.62 -10.83 -10.23
C GLU A 92 -9.77 -9.69 -9.63
N GLN A 93 -10.27 -9.04 -8.56
CA GLN A 93 -9.54 -7.99 -7.86
C GLN A 93 -8.26 -8.53 -7.21
N LYS A 94 -8.31 -9.72 -6.60
CA LYS A 94 -7.11 -10.37 -6.05
C LYS A 94 -6.10 -10.71 -7.14
N ALA A 95 -6.55 -11.25 -8.25
CA ALA A 95 -5.69 -11.57 -9.39
C ALA A 95 -5.02 -10.32 -9.99
N SER A 96 -5.70 -9.17 -9.98
CA SER A 96 -5.17 -7.91 -10.49
C SER A 96 -3.94 -7.40 -9.73
N LEU A 97 -3.76 -7.78 -8.45
CA LEU A 97 -2.62 -7.35 -7.64
C LEU A 97 -1.27 -7.69 -8.28
N ASN A 98 -1.15 -8.83 -8.95
CA ASN A 98 0.09 -9.23 -9.61
C ASN A 98 0.43 -8.31 -10.78
N LYS A 99 -0.57 -7.93 -11.58
CA LYS A 99 -0.38 -6.99 -12.68
C LYS A 99 -0.04 -5.60 -12.17
N MET A 100 -0.81 -5.09 -11.21
CA MET A 100 -0.55 -3.79 -10.57
C MET A 100 0.86 -3.71 -10.00
N GLN A 101 1.34 -4.80 -9.37
CA GLN A 101 2.69 -4.86 -8.85
C GLN A 101 3.74 -4.80 -9.96
N ALA A 102 3.59 -5.57 -11.03
CA ALA A 102 4.52 -5.57 -12.16
C ALA A 102 4.59 -4.22 -12.86
N ASP A 103 3.46 -3.52 -12.95
CA ASP A 103 3.36 -2.18 -13.52
C ASP A 103 3.86 -1.08 -12.56
N GLY A 104 4.13 -1.45 -11.30
CA GLY A 104 4.58 -0.51 -10.26
C GLY A 104 3.47 0.46 -9.83
N GLU A 105 2.22 0.04 -9.89
CA GLU A 105 1.08 0.85 -9.48
C GLU A 105 1.02 0.98 -7.96
N LEU A 106 0.78 2.21 -7.51
CA LEU A 106 0.69 2.53 -6.10
C LEU A 106 -0.77 2.56 -5.66
N GLY A 107 -1.07 1.78 -4.62
CA GLY A 107 -2.36 1.82 -3.95
C GLY A 107 -2.37 2.80 -2.78
N CYS A 108 -3.55 3.20 -2.35
CA CYS A 108 -3.76 3.96 -1.13
C CYS A 108 -4.85 3.30 -0.27
N PHE A 109 -4.97 3.76 0.97
CA PHE A 109 -5.99 3.29 1.90
C PHE A 109 -6.81 4.48 2.40
N GLY A 110 -7.98 4.69 1.80
CA GLY A 110 -8.85 5.83 2.03
C GLY A 110 -9.90 5.58 3.12
N LEU A 111 -9.49 5.21 4.34
CA LEU A 111 -10.42 4.94 5.44
C LEU A 111 -10.71 6.19 6.28
N THR A 112 -9.67 6.82 6.82
CA THR A 112 -9.80 7.88 7.83
C THR A 112 -10.53 9.10 7.27
N GLU A 113 -11.50 9.59 8.04
CA GLU A 113 -12.28 10.80 7.74
C GLU A 113 -11.96 11.92 8.72
N ARG A 114 -12.30 13.15 8.36
CA ARG A 114 -11.93 14.35 9.12
C ARG A 114 -12.40 14.31 10.57
N LEU A 115 -13.64 13.87 10.81
CA LEU A 115 -14.22 13.80 12.15
C LEU A 115 -13.94 12.48 12.89
N ALA A 116 -13.35 11.49 12.23
CA ALA A 116 -13.09 10.20 12.84
C ALA A 116 -12.00 10.25 13.92
N GLY A 117 -10.98 11.11 13.74
CA GLY A 117 -9.83 11.16 14.63
C GLY A 117 -9.20 9.77 14.82
N VAL A 118 -9.00 9.35 16.06
CA VAL A 118 -8.48 8.02 16.40
C VAL A 118 -9.50 6.89 16.22
N SER A 119 -10.76 7.22 15.99
CA SER A 119 -11.86 6.26 15.78
C SER A 119 -12.02 5.86 14.31
N SER A 120 -10.96 5.94 13.51
CA SER A 120 -10.94 5.45 12.13
C SER A 120 -11.42 4.00 12.05
N GLY A 121 -12.36 3.76 11.13
CA GLY A 121 -12.98 2.44 10.98
C GLY A 121 -14.22 2.23 11.86
N LEU A 122 -14.41 3.01 12.92
CA LEU A 122 -15.65 3.02 13.72
C LEU A 122 -16.59 4.15 13.29
N VAL A 123 -16.02 5.28 12.86
CA VAL A 123 -16.77 6.44 12.37
C VAL A 123 -16.47 6.60 10.88
N VAL A 124 -17.39 6.18 10.03
CA VAL A 124 -17.31 6.32 8.57
C VAL A 124 -18.63 6.90 8.10
N GLN A 125 -18.57 8.09 7.52
CA GLN A 125 -19.73 8.83 6.99
C GLN A 125 -19.79 8.80 5.46
N THR A 126 -18.74 8.34 4.79
CA THR A 126 -18.76 8.09 3.34
C THR A 126 -19.86 7.10 3.02
N GLU A 127 -20.69 7.44 2.06
CA GLU A 127 -21.84 6.63 1.63
C GLU A 127 -21.56 5.93 0.30
N CYS A 128 -22.17 4.76 0.14
CA CYS A 128 -22.14 4.01 -1.11
C CYS A 128 -23.57 3.64 -1.49
N HIS A 129 -24.08 4.22 -2.57
CA HIS A 129 -25.44 4.02 -3.05
C HIS A 129 -25.44 3.24 -4.36
N TRP A 130 -26.34 2.28 -4.49
CA TRP A 130 -26.60 1.63 -5.77
C TRP A 130 -27.40 2.54 -6.69
N ASP A 131 -26.91 2.77 -7.90
CA ASP A 131 -27.59 3.51 -8.96
C ASP A 131 -28.18 2.51 -9.96
N GLU A 132 -29.48 2.25 -9.84
CA GLU A 132 -30.18 1.26 -10.65
C GLU A 132 -30.15 1.61 -12.15
N ALA A 133 -30.23 2.89 -12.48
CA ALA A 133 -30.22 3.33 -13.88
C ALA A 133 -28.87 3.11 -14.57
N LYS A 134 -27.78 3.21 -13.82
CA LYS A 134 -26.42 3.06 -14.30
C LYS A 134 -25.83 1.66 -14.01
N GLN A 135 -26.53 0.84 -13.24
CA GLN A 135 -26.04 -0.48 -12.80
C GLN A 135 -24.64 -0.40 -12.15
N MET A 136 -24.44 0.59 -11.28
CA MET A 136 -23.15 0.80 -10.61
C MET A 136 -23.33 1.42 -9.22
N PHE A 137 -22.32 1.22 -8.37
CA PHE A 137 -22.25 1.93 -7.11
C PHE A 137 -21.74 3.35 -7.29
N ARG A 138 -22.41 4.29 -6.61
CA ARG A 138 -21.99 5.67 -6.49
C ARG A 138 -21.41 5.92 -5.11
N LEU A 139 -20.10 6.17 -5.04
CA LEU A 139 -19.44 6.59 -3.82
C LEU A 139 -19.68 8.08 -3.60
N HIS A 140 -20.08 8.47 -2.38
CA HIS A 140 -20.47 9.83 -2.06
C HIS A 140 -19.92 10.31 -0.72
N THR A 141 -19.46 11.56 -0.69
CA THR A 141 -19.01 12.28 0.51
C THR A 141 -20.08 13.30 0.89
N PRO A 142 -21.02 12.97 1.80
CA PRO A 142 -22.22 13.79 2.03
C PRO A 142 -21.94 15.08 2.80
N THR A 143 -20.90 15.10 3.61
CA THR A 143 -20.55 16.23 4.50
C THR A 143 -19.07 16.51 4.49
N ASP A 144 -18.67 17.68 4.97
CA ASP A 144 -17.25 18.01 5.17
C ASP A 144 -16.57 17.06 6.16
N GLY A 145 -17.30 16.57 7.16
CA GLY A 145 -16.81 15.56 8.10
C GLY A 145 -16.45 14.22 7.49
N ALA A 146 -17.11 13.86 6.39
CA ALA A 146 -16.86 12.65 5.62
C ALA A 146 -15.65 12.78 4.67
N CYS A 147 -15.08 13.98 4.52
CA CYS A 147 -13.88 14.17 3.71
C CYS A 147 -12.72 13.36 4.26
N LYS A 148 -12.04 12.64 3.37
CA LYS A 148 -10.89 11.82 3.76
C LYS A 148 -9.75 12.70 4.28
N ASN A 149 -9.11 12.23 5.36
CA ASN A 149 -8.04 12.94 6.05
C ASN A 149 -6.88 11.98 6.36
N TRP A 150 -5.66 12.49 6.37
CA TRP A 150 -4.44 11.70 6.61
C TRP A 150 -4.21 10.55 5.61
N ILE A 151 -4.69 10.69 4.41
CA ILE A 151 -4.52 9.65 3.40
C ILE A 151 -3.13 9.78 2.77
N SER A 152 -2.33 8.73 2.91
CA SER A 152 -1.04 8.62 2.25
C SER A 152 -1.20 8.22 0.79
N GLN A 153 -0.29 8.70 -0.09
CA GLN A 153 -0.16 8.31 -1.50
C GLN A 153 -1.19 8.91 -2.48
N VAL A 154 -2.11 9.77 -2.04
CA VAL A 154 -3.14 10.37 -2.92
C VAL A 154 -2.56 11.40 -3.91
N LYS A 155 -1.42 12.02 -3.63
CA LYS A 155 -0.93 13.22 -4.34
C LYS A 155 0.25 12.94 -5.30
N GLN A 156 0.30 11.81 -6.00
CA GLN A 156 1.46 11.56 -6.87
C GLN A 156 1.13 11.10 -8.29
N ASN A 157 -0.08 11.23 -8.70
CA ASN A 157 -0.38 11.19 -10.12
C ASN A 157 -0.42 12.65 -10.59
N ASN A 158 0.58 13.05 -11.36
CA ASN A 158 0.50 14.21 -12.20
C ASN A 158 -0.65 13.95 -13.18
N TYR A 159 -1.77 14.63 -12.98
CA TYR A 159 -2.73 14.90 -14.01
C TYR A 159 -2.26 16.13 -14.79
#